data_9510d90ebdd4c3d94dfad4a4fe672853
#
_entry.id   9510d90ebdd4c3d94dfad4a4fe672853
#
_cell.length_a   1.000
_cell.length_b   1.000
_cell.length_c   1.000
_cell.angle_alpha   90.00
_cell.angle_beta   90.00
_cell.angle_gamma   90.00
#
_symmetry.space_group_name_H-M   'P 1'
#
loop_
_entity.id
_entity.type
_entity.pdbx_description
1 polymer ?
#
loop_
_entity_poly.entity_id
_entity_poly.type
_entity_poly.pdbx_seq_one_letter_code
_entity_poly.pdbx_strand_id
1 'polypeptide(L)' 'MARQTSFGEALAHARERKGLDLSTAARKLRIRPDILRAIEEGDFARMPP' A
#
# COMPACT_ATOMS: atom_id res chain seq x y z
N MET A 1 -17.17 -5.26 -17.86
CA MET A 1 -15.94 -4.86 -17.79
C MET A 1 -15.37 -5.01 -16.43
N ALA A 2 -14.43 -5.63 -16.36
CA ALA A 2 -13.83 -5.88 -15.11
C ALA A 2 -13.11 -4.67 -14.65
N ARG A 3 -13.32 -4.31 -13.43
CA ARG A 3 -12.59 -3.30 -12.88
C ARG A 3 -11.31 -3.84 -12.46
N GLN A 4 -10.29 -3.23 -12.83
CA GLN A 4 -9.01 -3.67 -12.41
C GLN A 4 -8.76 -3.29 -10.99
N THR A 5 -8.25 -4.22 -10.21
CA THR A 5 -7.79 -3.92 -8.89
C THR A 5 -6.57 -3.05 -9.01
N SER A 6 -6.56 -1.94 -8.35
CA SER A 6 -5.41 -1.07 -8.41
C SER A 6 -4.23 -1.72 -7.73
N PHE A 7 -3.04 -1.25 -8.09
CA PHE A 7 -1.84 -1.75 -7.46
C PHE A 7 -1.89 -1.59 -5.95
N GLY A 8 -2.43 -0.46 -5.50
CA GLY A 8 -2.53 -0.23 -4.06
C GLY A 8 -3.43 -1.23 -3.37
N GLU A 9 -4.57 -1.55 -4.00
CA GLU A 9 -5.46 -2.53 -3.42
C GLU A 9 -4.82 -3.90 -3.37
N ALA A 10 -4.12 -4.26 -4.42
CA ALA A 10 -3.46 -5.56 -4.44
C ALA A 10 -2.40 -5.63 -3.36
N LEU A 11 -1.68 -4.55 -3.17
CA LEU A 11 -0.65 -4.51 -2.15
C LEU A 11 -1.26 -4.62 -0.75
N ALA A 12 -2.36 -3.91 -0.52
CA ALA A 12 -3.03 -3.97 0.77
C ALA A 12 -3.53 -5.38 1.06
N HIS A 13 -4.12 -6.03 0.07
CA HIS A 13 -4.61 -7.37 0.26
C HIS A 13 -3.48 -8.35 0.55
N ALA A 14 -2.37 -8.22 -0.15
CA ALA A 14 -1.24 -9.09 0.09
C ALA A 14 -0.71 -8.90 1.50
N ARG A 15 -0.64 -7.66 1.94
CA ARG A 15 -0.19 -7.36 3.29
C ARG A 15 -1.13 -7.99 4.32
N GLU A 16 -2.43 -7.83 4.12
CA GLU A 16 -3.41 -8.35 5.07
C GLU A 16 -3.40 -9.85 5.12
N ARG A 17 -3.17 -10.50 3.98
CA ARG A 17 -3.12 -11.94 3.95
C ARG A 17 -1.95 -12.49 4.73
N LYS A 18 -0.88 -11.72 4.84
CA LYS A 18 0.27 -12.13 5.63
C LYS A 18 0.14 -11.72 7.07
N GLY A 19 -0.94 -11.06 7.42
CA GLY A 19 -1.15 -10.64 8.79
C GLY A 19 -0.25 -9.51 9.23
N LEU A 20 0.22 -8.69 8.29
CA LEU A 20 1.10 -7.59 8.63
C LEU A 20 0.31 -6.31 8.77
N ASP A 21 0.63 -5.55 9.81
CA ASP A 21 0.05 -4.23 9.89
C ASP A 21 0.85 -3.28 9.01
N LEU A 22 0.31 -2.10 8.83
CA LEU A 22 0.89 -1.14 7.91
C LEU A 22 2.31 -0.76 8.30
N SER A 23 2.54 -0.53 9.57
CA SER A 23 3.86 -0.14 10.04
C SER A 23 4.90 -1.21 9.79
N THR A 24 4.54 -2.46 10.07
CA THR A 24 5.46 -3.55 9.88
C THR A 24 5.79 -3.73 8.41
N ALA A 25 4.77 -3.66 7.55
CA ALA A 25 5.00 -3.81 6.13
C ALA A 25 5.88 -2.69 5.59
N ALA A 26 5.62 -1.47 6.04
CA ALA A 26 6.43 -0.33 5.59
C ALA A 26 7.88 -0.52 5.97
N ARG A 27 8.11 -1.01 7.17
CA ARG A 27 9.47 -1.23 7.63
C ARG A 27 10.17 -2.28 6.76
N LYS A 28 9.46 -3.35 6.43
CA LYS A 28 10.04 -4.38 5.58
C LYS A 28 10.39 -3.86 4.20
N LEU A 29 9.58 -2.93 3.70
CA LEU A 29 9.82 -2.34 2.39
C LEU A 29 10.76 -1.15 2.46
N ARG A 30 11.13 -0.74 3.66
CA ARG A 30 12.02 0.38 3.89
C ARG A 30 11.45 1.68 3.36
N ILE A 31 10.16 1.85 3.57
CA ILE A 31 9.48 3.08 3.22
C ILE A 31 8.72 3.56 4.44
N ARG A 32 8.29 4.80 4.39
CA ARG A 32 7.56 5.36 5.51
C ARG A 32 6.13 4.85 5.50
N PRO A 33 5.55 4.65 6.68
CA PRO A 33 4.18 4.15 6.73
C PRO A 33 3.18 5.05 6.01
N ASP A 34 3.35 6.36 6.09
CA ASP A 34 2.42 7.25 5.39
C ASP A 34 2.54 7.11 3.88
N ILE A 35 3.73 6.81 3.37
CA ILE A 35 3.90 6.54 1.96
C ILE A 35 3.21 5.25 1.57
N LEU A 36 3.37 4.20 2.36
CA LEU A 36 2.71 2.94 2.07
C LEU A 36 1.20 3.10 2.09
N ARG A 37 0.69 3.85 3.06
CA ARG A 37 -0.73 4.10 3.13
C ARG A 37 -1.21 4.82 1.87
N ALA A 38 -0.46 5.82 1.41
CA ALA A 38 -0.84 6.55 0.22
C ALA A 38 -0.91 5.62 -0.99
N ILE A 39 0.06 4.72 -1.10
CA ILE A 39 0.06 3.76 -2.19
C ILE A 39 -1.17 2.86 -2.12
N GLU A 40 -1.48 2.36 -0.93
CA GLU A 40 -2.60 1.45 -0.77
C GLU A 40 -3.94 2.14 -1.04
N GLU A 41 -4.00 3.42 -0.76
CA GLU A 41 -5.22 4.18 -1.00
C GLU A 41 -5.30 4.76 -2.41
N GLY A 42 -4.21 4.64 -3.15
CA GLY A 42 -4.16 5.20 -4.48
C GLY A 42 -4.04 6.71 -4.50
N ASP A 43 -3.58 7.27 -3.40
CA ASP A 43 -3.49 8.72 -3.27
C ASP A 43 -2.09 9.17 -3.64
N PHE A 44 -1.82 9.16 -4.93
CA PHE A 44 -0.46 9.44 -5.39
C PHE A 44 -0.12 10.93 -5.32
N ALA A 45 -1.10 11.77 -5.10
CA ALA A 45 -0.84 13.19 -4.94
C ALA A 45 -0.06 13.50 -3.66
N ARG A 46 -0.13 12.60 -2.69
CA ARG A 46 0.57 12.81 -1.43
C ARG A 46 2.01 12.36 -1.47
N MET A 47 2.41 11.70 -2.53
CA MET A 47 3.76 11.20 -2.59
C MET A 47 4.68 12.22 -3.23
N PRO A 48 5.93 12.27 -2.80
CA PRO A 48 6.87 13.18 -3.43
C PRO A 48 7.11 12.76 -4.87
N PRO A 49 7.48 13.70 -5.70
CA PRO A 49 7.74 13.40 -7.11
C PRO A 49 8.89 12.43 -7.30
#